data_ba393eb8d31f4e6cec619fc7f29517cc
#
_entry.id   ba393eb8d31f4e6cec619fc7f29517cc
#
_cell.length_a   1.000
_cell.length_b   1.000
_cell.length_c   1.000
_cell.angle_alpha   90.00
_cell.angle_beta   90.00
_cell.angle_gamma   90.00
#
_symmetry.space_group_name_H-M   'P 1'
#
loop_
_entity.id
_entity.type
_entity.pdbx_description
1 polymer ?
#
loop_
_entity_poly.entity_id
_entity_poly.type
_entity_poly.pdbx_seq_one_letter_code
_entity_poly.pdbx_strand_id
1 'polypeptide(L)'
;MTALKWDLIQNNDKIALQLSGELSRNTLLPLWQQRASFLLEKLANQSTIEFDLTNIKRIDSAGFALLCDFLHDSEQLPNKKVRLINPPEQLLTLADLVNLSHWISTFIDQN
;
A
#
# COMPACT_ATOMS: atom_id res chain seq x y z
N MET A 1 -3.43 -20.44 8.18
CA MET A 1 -3.71 -19.12 7.57
C MET A 1 -2.78 -18.09 8.18
N THR A 2 -2.12 -17.31 7.35
CA THR A 2 -1.22 -16.25 7.80
C THR A 2 -2.01 -14.98 8.06
N ALA A 3 -1.90 -14.42 9.25
CA ALA A 3 -2.57 -13.17 9.58
C ALA A 3 -1.91 -12.00 8.86
N LEU A 4 -2.65 -10.92 8.69
CA LEU A 4 -2.12 -9.66 8.23
C LEU A 4 -1.68 -8.83 9.43
N LYS A 5 -0.47 -8.30 9.38
CA LYS A 5 0.05 -7.37 10.39
C LYS A 5 0.53 -6.12 9.69
N TRP A 6 0.44 -4.99 10.38
CA TRP A 6 0.95 -3.73 9.84
C TRP A 6 1.52 -2.85 10.93
N ASP A 7 2.51 -2.06 10.54
CA ASP A 7 3.15 -1.06 11.40
C ASP A 7 3.33 0.23 10.63
N LEU A 8 3.21 1.35 11.31
CA LEU A 8 3.55 2.65 10.77
C LEU A 8 4.91 3.07 11.31
N ILE A 9 5.86 3.28 10.41
CA ILE A 9 7.22 3.70 10.75
C ILE A 9 7.40 5.12 10.25
N GLN A 10 7.59 6.06 11.17
CA GLN A 10 7.79 7.46 10.83
C GLN A 10 9.25 7.85 11.04
N ASN A 11 9.83 8.53 10.06
CA ASN A 11 11.21 8.99 10.12
C ASN A 11 11.30 10.34 9.42
N ASN A 12 11.47 11.41 10.20
CA ASN A 12 11.45 12.79 9.71
C ASN A 12 10.11 13.09 9.02
N ASP A 13 10.12 13.43 7.74
CA ASP A 13 8.92 13.73 6.97
C ASP A 13 8.46 12.57 6.08
N LYS A 14 8.94 11.37 6.38
CA LYS A 14 8.57 10.14 5.66
C LYS A 14 7.82 9.20 6.59
N ILE A 15 6.78 8.56 6.07
CA ILE A 15 6.06 7.53 6.79
C ILE A 15 5.93 6.29 5.90
N ALA A 16 6.15 5.12 6.48
CA ALA A 16 5.99 3.85 5.79
C ALA A 16 4.93 3.02 6.49
N LEU A 17 3.98 2.52 5.72
CA LEU A 17 3.06 1.48 6.17
C LEU A 17 3.66 0.15 5.77
N GLN A 18 4.16 -0.60 6.75
CA GLN A 18 4.75 -1.92 6.52
C GLN A 18 3.69 -2.99 6.72
N LEU A 19 3.47 -3.79 5.70
CA LEU A 19 2.50 -4.88 5.74
C LEU A 19 3.24 -6.20 5.71
N SER A 20 2.76 -7.18 6.48
CA SER A 20 3.36 -8.51 6.50
C SER A 20 2.29 -9.58 6.58
N GLY A 21 2.60 -10.75 6.04
CA GLY A 21 1.71 -11.90 6.04
C GLY A 21 0.86 -11.96 4.79
N GLU A 22 -0.45 -12.15 4.99
CA GLU A 22 -1.38 -12.29 3.88
C GLU A 22 -2.27 -11.05 3.77
N LEU A 23 -2.33 -10.47 2.58
CA LEU A 23 -3.25 -9.35 2.28
C LEU A 23 -4.33 -9.90 1.34
N SER A 24 -5.47 -10.26 1.90
CA SER A 24 -6.52 -10.97 1.17
C SER A 24 -7.89 -10.62 1.69
N ARG A 25 -8.92 -11.12 1.00
CA ARG A 25 -10.31 -10.93 1.44
C ARG A 25 -10.55 -11.45 2.85
N ASN A 26 -9.75 -12.41 3.31
CA ASN A 26 -9.92 -13.01 4.63
C ASN A 26 -9.24 -12.21 5.74
N THR A 27 -8.36 -11.26 5.42
CA THR A 27 -7.51 -10.56 6.39
C THR A 27 -7.63 -9.04 6.33
N LEU A 28 -8.20 -8.49 5.26
CA LEU A 28 -8.08 -7.05 4.99
C LEU A 28 -8.98 -6.15 5.84
N LEU A 29 -10.05 -6.68 6.40
CA LEU A 29 -11.10 -5.84 6.99
C LEU A 29 -10.61 -4.90 8.10
N PRO A 30 -9.79 -5.35 9.07
CA PRO A 30 -9.30 -4.42 10.09
C PRO A 30 -8.50 -3.26 9.52
N LEU A 31 -7.68 -3.51 8.51
CA LEU A 31 -6.91 -2.46 7.85
C LEU A 31 -7.82 -1.52 7.06
N TRP A 32 -8.78 -2.08 6.35
CA TRP A 32 -9.78 -1.31 5.63
C TRP A 32 -10.52 -0.34 6.55
N GLN A 33 -10.91 -0.82 7.73
CA GLN A 33 -11.64 0.00 8.70
C GLN A 33 -10.82 1.18 9.22
N GLN A 34 -9.49 1.07 9.20
CA GLN A 34 -8.60 2.13 9.66
C GLN A 34 -8.10 3.03 8.53
N ARG A 35 -8.50 2.77 7.29
CA ARG A 35 -7.96 3.48 6.13
C ARG A 35 -8.10 5.00 6.23
N ALA A 36 -9.30 5.49 6.54
CA ALA A 36 -9.56 6.92 6.62
C ALA A 36 -8.72 7.59 7.71
N SER A 37 -8.58 6.91 8.84
CA SER A 37 -7.78 7.40 9.96
C SER A 37 -6.31 7.56 9.56
N PHE A 38 -5.74 6.57 8.89
CA PHE A 38 -4.36 6.64 8.41
C PHE A 38 -4.16 7.85 7.50
N LEU A 39 -5.03 8.02 6.50
CA LEU A 39 -4.88 9.08 5.52
C LEU A 39 -5.03 10.47 6.12
N LEU A 40 -5.99 10.64 7.01
CA LEU A 40 -6.29 11.96 7.57
C LEU A 40 -5.37 12.36 8.70
N GLU A 41 -4.98 11.42 9.54
CA GLU A 41 -4.25 11.72 10.76
C GLU A 41 -2.76 11.43 10.70
N LYS A 42 -2.38 10.41 9.94
CA LYS A 42 -0.99 9.93 9.93
C LYS A 42 -0.26 10.30 8.65
N LEU A 43 -0.87 10.06 7.50
CA LEU A 43 -0.19 10.23 6.22
C LEU A 43 -0.22 11.66 5.71
N ALA A 44 -1.24 12.43 6.05
CA ALA A 44 -1.45 13.77 5.49
C ALA A 44 -0.32 14.75 5.82
N ASN A 45 0.36 14.56 6.94
CA ASN A 45 1.41 15.47 7.41
C ASN A 45 2.81 15.09 6.94
N GLN A 46 2.93 14.04 6.13
CA GLN A 46 4.22 13.56 5.67
C GLN A 46 4.44 13.92 4.21
N SER A 47 5.66 14.24 3.83
CA SER A 47 5.97 14.56 2.43
C SER A 47 6.18 13.32 1.57
N THR A 48 6.61 12.22 2.18
CA THR A 48 6.79 10.94 1.48
C THR A 48 5.99 9.85 2.19
N ILE A 49 5.22 9.10 1.41
CA ILE A 49 4.42 7.99 1.90
C ILE A 49 4.88 6.73 1.18
N GLU A 50 5.26 5.71 1.95
CA GLU A 50 5.70 4.42 1.40
C GLU A 50 4.77 3.30 1.86
N PHE A 51 4.44 2.42 0.94
CA PHE A 51 3.74 1.18 1.24
C PHE A 51 4.74 0.06 1.03
N ASP A 52 5.21 -0.53 2.12
CA ASP A 52 6.27 -1.52 2.11
C ASP A 52 5.68 -2.93 2.15
N LEU A 53 5.84 -3.66 1.06
CA LEU A 53 5.28 -4.99 0.89
C LEU A 53 6.34 -6.09 0.95
N THR A 54 7.54 -5.76 1.44
CA THR A 54 8.65 -6.69 1.49
C THR A 54 8.28 -8.02 2.16
N ASN A 55 7.45 -7.97 3.21
CA ASN A 55 7.09 -9.14 4.00
C ASN A 55 5.70 -9.69 3.71
N ILE A 56 5.08 -9.27 2.61
CA ILE A 56 3.82 -9.86 2.16
C ILE A 56 4.12 -11.20 1.52
N LYS A 57 3.48 -12.25 2.04
CA LYS A 57 3.64 -13.62 1.57
C LYS A 57 2.61 -13.98 0.51
N ARG A 58 1.44 -13.37 0.56
CA ARG A 58 0.35 -13.67 -0.36
C ARG A 58 -0.57 -12.46 -0.50
N ILE A 59 -1.00 -12.19 -1.73
CA ILE A 59 -1.98 -11.15 -2.02
C ILE A 59 -2.97 -11.69 -3.04
N ASP A 60 -4.27 -11.46 -2.81
CA ASP A 60 -5.31 -11.79 -3.77
C ASP A 60 -5.91 -10.53 -4.39
N SER A 61 -6.93 -10.69 -5.24
CA SER A 61 -7.55 -9.56 -5.92
C SER A 61 -8.19 -8.57 -4.96
N ALA A 62 -8.75 -9.04 -3.84
CA ALA A 62 -9.33 -8.15 -2.85
C ALA A 62 -8.25 -7.34 -2.12
N GLY A 63 -7.14 -7.99 -1.77
CA GLY A 63 -6.00 -7.30 -1.18
C GLY A 63 -5.38 -6.29 -2.14
N PHE A 64 -5.28 -6.66 -3.41
CA PHE A 64 -4.81 -5.75 -4.45
C PHE A 64 -5.72 -4.52 -4.56
N ALA A 65 -7.05 -4.72 -4.55
CA ALA A 65 -7.99 -3.62 -4.63
C ALA A 65 -7.84 -2.66 -3.44
N LEU A 66 -7.67 -3.19 -2.22
CA LEU A 66 -7.44 -2.36 -1.06
C LEU A 66 -6.17 -1.53 -1.20
N LEU A 67 -5.09 -2.15 -1.66
CA LEU A 67 -3.83 -1.43 -1.88
C LEU A 67 -4.00 -0.34 -2.93
N CYS A 68 -4.73 -0.60 -4.01
CA CYS A 68 -5.02 0.41 -5.02
C CYS A 68 -5.78 1.60 -4.42
N ASP A 69 -6.72 1.35 -3.53
CA ASP A 69 -7.43 2.42 -2.83
C ASP A 69 -6.48 3.26 -1.99
N PHE A 70 -5.57 2.64 -1.26
CA PHE A 70 -4.57 3.37 -0.49
C PHE A 70 -3.68 4.24 -1.39
N LEU A 71 -3.22 3.68 -2.49
CA LEU A 71 -2.35 4.39 -3.43
C LEU A 71 -3.10 5.57 -4.06
N HIS A 72 -4.33 5.34 -4.50
CA HIS A 72 -5.15 6.38 -5.12
C HIS A 72 -5.42 7.51 -4.14
N ASP A 73 -5.86 7.18 -2.92
CA ASP A 73 -6.17 8.20 -1.92
C ASP A 73 -4.92 8.99 -1.53
N SER A 74 -3.78 8.31 -1.41
CA SER A 74 -2.51 8.99 -1.10
C SER A 74 -2.08 9.94 -2.21
N GLU A 75 -2.30 9.55 -3.45
CA GLU A 75 -2.01 10.33 -4.64
C GLU A 75 -2.80 11.65 -4.67
N GLN A 76 -4.00 11.67 -4.09
CA GLN A 76 -4.86 12.85 -4.04
C GLN A 76 -4.38 13.89 -3.02
N LEU A 77 -3.51 13.50 -2.10
CA LEU A 77 -2.97 14.44 -1.12
C LEU A 77 -1.97 15.38 -1.80
N PRO A 78 -2.03 16.70 -1.54
CA PRO A 78 -1.17 17.64 -2.24
C PRO A 78 0.30 17.50 -1.82
N ASN A 79 1.20 17.66 -2.79
CA ASN A 79 2.64 17.72 -2.56
C ASN A 79 3.22 16.48 -1.88
N LYS A 80 2.69 15.29 -2.23
CA LYS A 80 3.17 14.02 -1.68
C LYS A 80 3.91 13.22 -2.72
N LYS A 81 4.97 12.53 -2.27
CA LYS A 81 5.61 11.48 -3.04
C LYS A 81 5.12 10.15 -2.48
N VAL A 82 4.55 9.31 -3.33
CA VAL A 82 3.99 8.01 -2.93
C VAL A 82 4.81 6.92 -3.58
N ARG A 83 5.28 5.98 -2.77
CA ARG A 83 6.15 4.89 -3.24
C ARG A 83 5.61 3.54 -2.79
N LEU A 84 5.78 2.55 -3.67
CA LEU A 84 5.48 1.16 -3.40
C LEU A 84 6.81 0.39 -3.34
N ILE A 85 7.09 -0.22 -2.19
CA ILE A 85 8.39 -0.86 -1.91
C ILE A 85 8.25 -2.37 -2.00
N ASN A 86 9.07 -2.98 -2.86
CA ASN A 86 9.19 -4.44 -3.00
C ASN A 86 7.85 -5.16 -3.17
N PRO A 87 7.05 -4.79 -4.17
CA PRO A 87 5.78 -5.48 -4.40
C PRO A 87 6.02 -6.93 -4.80
N PRO A 88 5.21 -7.86 -4.27
CA PRO A 88 5.34 -9.26 -4.67
C PRO A 88 4.93 -9.47 -6.13
N GLU A 89 5.46 -10.52 -6.74
CA GLU A 89 5.16 -10.82 -8.14
C GLU A 89 3.68 -10.99 -8.40
N GLN A 90 2.95 -11.58 -7.45
CA GLN A 90 1.49 -11.74 -7.56
C GLN A 90 0.78 -10.41 -7.74
N LEU A 91 1.26 -9.35 -7.10
CA LEU A 91 0.69 -8.02 -7.24
C LEU A 91 0.86 -7.51 -8.67
N LEU A 92 2.05 -7.68 -9.22
CA LEU A 92 2.35 -7.23 -10.58
C LEU A 92 1.52 -7.99 -11.61
N THR A 93 1.31 -9.29 -11.38
CA THR A 93 0.45 -10.11 -12.24
C THR A 93 -1.00 -9.63 -12.20
N LEU A 94 -1.51 -9.33 -11.00
CA LEU A 94 -2.88 -8.81 -10.85
C LEU A 94 -3.04 -7.46 -11.54
N ALA A 95 -2.04 -6.59 -11.40
CA ALA A 95 -2.06 -5.29 -12.07
C ALA A 95 -2.14 -5.43 -13.60
N ASP A 96 -1.37 -6.37 -14.14
CA ASP A 96 -1.38 -6.62 -15.59
C ASP A 96 -2.74 -7.13 -16.06
N LEU A 97 -3.35 -8.02 -15.31
CA LEU A 97 -4.65 -8.58 -15.65
C LEU A 97 -5.76 -7.53 -15.75
N VAL A 98 -5.65 -6.44 -15.03
CA VAL A 98 -6.67 -5.38 -15.01
C VAL A 98 -6.17 -4.08 -15.66
N ASN A 99 -5.06 -4.15 -16.40
CA ASN A 99 -4.49 -3.01 -17.15
C ASN A 99 -4.06 -1.84 -16.25
N LEU A 100 -3.53 -2.16 -15.07
CA LEU A 100 -3.02 -1.14 -14.15
C LEU A 100 -1.50 -1.18 -13.99
N SER A 101 -0.79 -1.96 -14.81
CA SER A 101 0.67 -2.09 -14.69
C SER A 101 1.39 -0.76 -14.84
N HIS A 102 0.97 0.07 -15.78
CA HIS A 102 1.61 1.37 -15.97
C HIS A 102 1.41 2.26 -14.74
N TRP A 103 0.19 2.32 -14.23
CA TRP A 103 -0.12 3.11 -13.04
C TRP A 103 0.68 2.63 -11.82
N ILE A 104 0.70 1.32 -11.59
CA ILE A 104 1.47 0.72 -10.49
C ILE A 104 2.96 1.06 -10.64
N SER A 105 3.50 1.01 -11.86
CA SER A 105 4.92 1.28 -12.08
C SER A 105 5.31 2.71 -11.68
N THR A 106 4.39 3.65 -11.73
CA THR A 106 4.69 5.04 -11.33
C THR A 106 5.04 5.15 -9.85
N PHE A 107 4.63 4.19 -9.03
CA PHE A 107 4.95 4.18 -7.60
C PHE A 107 6.24 3.41 -7.29
N ILE A 108 6.68 2.55 -8.21
CA ILE A 108 7.83 1.68 -7.99
C ILE A 108 9.14 2.34 -8.46
N ASP A 109 9.12 2.92 -9.65
CA ASP A 109 10.32 3.39 -10.34
C ASP A 109 10.63 4.86 -10.06
N GLN A 110 10.53 5.26 -8.82
CA GLN A 110 10.82 6.63 -8.41
C GLN A 110 12.22 6.72 -7.85
N ASN A 111 13.12 7.18 -8.64
CA ASN A 111 14.50 7.43 -8.22
C ASN A 111 14.78 8.92 -8.09
#